data_91915cf1556fffa60336c0d733b819ae
#
_entry.id   91915cf1556fffa60336c0d733b819ae
#
_cell.length_a   1.000
_cell.length_b   1.000
_cell.length_c   1.000
_cell.angle_alpha   90.00
_cell.angle_beta   90.00
_cell.angle_gamma   90.00
#
_symmetry.space_group_name_H-M   'P 1'
#
loop_
_entity.id
_entity.type
_entity.pdbx_description
1 polymer ?
#
loop_
_entity_poly.entity_id
_entity_poly.type
_entity_poly.pdbx_seq_one_letter_code
_entity_poly.pdbx_strand_id
1 'polypeptide(L)'
;WEEEVAQSIGGQLILEFYGGNTSLLTSQPITDGFNAWWKSFNEENYTLTKITQDKVLPIYELIADATKRKQVKDAIEKYISNQKLSSVSTTPLLQAWNGKNHTYDTSYLDIAVHSNRKYEGAVCSIYKQQRTHTVPLYLYSNGQKQRLSVEPLQADAGWQLEKELGYVYTSPVDGAIPLYEAANENDYCYTTEDKQEYGIAGSWKKTGIVCYTMPL
;
A
#
# COMPACT_ATOMS: atom_id res chain seq x y z
N TRP A 1 -5.95 -18.94 24.28
CA TRP A 1 -5.78 -17.53 23.91
C TRP A 1 -5.97 -17.32 22.40
N GLU A 2 -5.39 -18.18 21.54
CA GLU A 2 -5.54 -18.10 20.06
C GLU A 2 -6.98 -18.40 19.62
N GLU A 3 -7.64 -19.39 20.20
CA GLU A 3 -9.04 -19.69 19.94
C GLU A 3 -9.97 -18.55 20.40
N GLU A 4 -9.72 -17.95 21.55
CA GLU A 4 -10.52 -16.81 22.05
C GLU A 4 -10.35 -15.59 21.16
N VAL A 5 -9.14 -15.30 20.68
CA VAL A 5 -8.89 -14.18 19.76
C VAL A 5 -9.55 -14.44 18.41
N ALA A 6 -9.42 -15.65 17.84
CA ALA A 6 -10.04 -16.00 16.57
C ALA A 6 -11.57 -15.94 16.65
N GLN A 7 -12.18 -16.39 17.76
CA GLN A 7 -13.62 -16.29 17.98
C GLN A 7 -14.10 -14.84 18.18
N SER A 8 -13.30 -14.01 18.85
CA SER A 8 -13.69 -12.61 19.13
C SER A 8 -13.68 -11.70 17.90
N ILE A 9 -12.82 -11.98 16.91
CA ILE A 9 -12.70 -11.15 15.69
C ILE A 9 -13.36 -11.78 14.46
N GLY A 10 -13.88 -13.01 14.57
CA GLY A 10 -14.59 -13.69 13.49
C GLY A 10 -13.78 -13.93 12.21
N GLY A 11 -12.45 -13.94 12.33
CA GLY A 11 -11.53 -14.02 11.20
C GLY A 11 -10.53 -15.16 11.30
N GLN A 12 -9.84 -15.43 10.19
CA GLN A 12 -8.70 -16.33 10.16
C GLN A 12 -7.46 -15.56 10.65
N LEU A 13 -6.80 -16.07 11.70
CA LEU A 13 -5.53 -15.52 12.16
C LEU A 13 -4.42 -16.02 11.22
N ILE A 14 -3.79 -15.08 10.51
CA ILE A 14 -2.59 -15.36 9.71
C ILE A 14 -1.40 -14.90 10.52
N LEU A 15 -0.49 -15.82 10.84
CA LEU A 15 0.77 -15.54 11.51
C LEU A 15 1.92 -15.67 10.51
N GLU A 16 2.71 -14.62 10.38
CA GLU A 16 3.93 -14.61 9.60
C GLU A 16 5.14 -14.59 10.54
N PHE A 17 6.08 -15.50 10.32
CA PHE A 17 7.28 -15.63 11.14
C PHE A 17 8.52 -15.31 10.32
N TYR A 18 9.37 -14.44 10.85
CA TYR A 18 10.59 -13.99 10.19
C TYR A 18 11.82 -14.28 11.07
N GLY A 19 12.88 -14.79 10.45
CA GLY A 19 14.11 -15.15 11.16
C GLY A 19 13.96 -16.41 12.01
N GLY A 20 15.00 -16.77 12.74
CA GLY A 20 15.06 -18.02 13.48
C GLY A 20 14.98 -19.26 12.57
N ASN A 21 14.80 -20.43 13.16
CA ASN A 21 14.55 -21.66 12.42
C ASN A 21 13.06 -21.92 12.27
N THR A 22 12.45 -21.43 11.20
CA THR A 22 11.01 -21.55 10.94
C THR A 22 10.54 -22.98 10.73
N SER A 23 11.41 -23.96 10.46
CA SER A 23 11.02 -25.37 10.37
C SER A 23 10.51 -25.94 11.70
N LEU A 24 10.86 -25.31 12.82
CA LEU A 24 10.41 -25.71 14.15
C LEU A 24 8.94 -25.38 14.39
N LEU A 25 8.36 -24.47 13.61
CA LEU A 25 6.95 -24.06 13.74
C LEU A 25 5.97 -25.12 13.24
N THR A 26 6.43 -26.13 12.51
CA THR A 26 5.61 -27.24 12.03
C THR A 26 5.33 -28.31 13.11
N SER A 27 5.98 -28.17 14.27
CA SER A 27 5.81 -29.08 15.39
C SER A 27 4.46 -28.84 16.11
N GLN A 28 3.81 -29.92 16.51
CA GLN A 28 2.60 -29.87 17.34
C GLN A 28 2.90 -30.34 18.77
N PRO A 29 2.35 -29.68 19.81
CA PRO A 29 1.47 -28.50 19.74
C PRO A 29 2.20 -27.22 19.30
N ILE A 30 1.46 -26.28 18.74
CA ILE A 30 1.97 -25.03 18.17
C ILE A 30 2.77 -24.19 19.18
N THR A 31 2.42 -24.27 20.46
CA THR A 31 3.12 -23.61 21.56
C THR A 31 4.56 -24.11 21.73
N ASP A 32 4.80 -25.40 21.53
CA ASP A 32 6.12 -25.99 21.62
C ASP A 32 6.97 -25.62 20.41
N GLY A 33 6.38 -25.63 19.21
CA GLY A 33 6.98 -25.15 18.00
C GLY A 33 7.39 -23.67 18.10
N PHE A 34 6.49 -22.81 18.62
CA PHE A 34 6.78 -21.40 18.85
C PHE A 34 7.93 -21.18 19.84
N ASN A 35 7.92 -21.88 20.97
CA ASN A 35 8.99 -21.79 21.97
C ASN A 35 10.33 -22.28 21.42
N ALA A 36 10.34 -23.35 20.63
CA ALA A 36 11.55 -23.86 19.98
C ALA A 36 12.07 -22.87 18.94
N TRP A 37 11.19 -22.32 18.11
CA TRP A 37 11.52 -21.27 17.15
C TRP A 37 12.10 -20.02 17.82
N TRP A 38 11.46 -19.51 18.87
CA TRP A 38 11.95 -18.36 19.63
C TRP A 38 13.36 -18.57 20.19
N LYS A 39 13.65 -19.76 20.68
CA LYS A 39 14.98 -20.13 21.20
C LYS A 39 16.02 -20.37 20.11
N SER A 40 15.61 -20.47 18.84
CA SER A 40 16.51 -20.73 17.72
C SER A 40 17.17 -19.47 17.15
N PHE A 41 16.81 -18.28 17.64
CA PHE A 41 17.41 -17.03 17.18
C PHE A 41 18.88 -16.92 17.58
N ASN A 42 19.73 -16.53 16.64
CA ASN A 42 21.14 -16.21 16.81
C ASN A 42 21.55 -15.09 15.86
N GLU A 43 22.79 -14.62 15.93
CA GLU A 43 23.31 -13.50 15.14
C GLU A 43 23.27 -13.72 13.62
N GLU A 44 23.13 -14.97 13.16
CA GLU A 44 23.14 -15.32 11.74
C GLU A 44 21.75 -15.43 11.12
N ASN A 45 20.70 -15.59 11.93
CA ASN A 45 19.37 -15.95 11.42
C ASN A 45 18.21 -15.05 11.87
N TYR A 46 18.49 -13.91 12.52
CA TYR A 46 17.42 -12.94 12.77
C TYR A 46 17.18 -12.04 11.55
N THR A 47 15.92 -11.63 11.39
CA THR A 47 15.52 -10.74 10.28
C THR A 47 14.95 -9.44 10.85
N LEU A 48 15.41 -8.31 10.34
CA LEU A 48 14.87 -7.01 10.69
C LEU A 48 13.49 -6.83 10.05
N THR A 49 12.44 -6.87 10.86
CA THR A 49 11.05 -6.76 10.39
C THR A 49 10.48 -5.36 10.53
N LYS A 50 11.01 -4.54 11.47
CA LYS A 50 10.53 -3.20 11.72
C LYS A 50 11.60 -2.33 12.39
N ILE A 51 11.72 -1.10 11.90
CA ILE A 51 12.49 -0.05 12.57
C ILE A 51 11.49 0.98 13.14
N THR A 52 11.50 1.19 14.45
CA THR A 52 10.72 2.25 15.09
C THR A 52 11.55 3.53 15.15
N GLN A 53 10.93 4.67 14.83
CA GLN A 53 11.66 5.96 14.73
C GLN A 53 12.36 6.36 16.03
N ASP A 54 11.78 6.00 17.18
CA ASP A 54 12.36 6.24 18.51
C ASP A 54 13.63 5.42 18.82
N LYS A 55 13.93 4.43 17.96
CA LYS A 55 15.13 3.58 18.06
C LYS A 55 16.20 3.89 17.02
N VAL A 56 15.92 4.86 16.12
CA VAL A 56 16.88 5.29 15.10
C VAL A 56 17.62 6.53 15.57
N LEU A 57 18.92 6.42 15.76
CA LEU A 57 19.77 7.55 16.06
C LEU A 57 20.33 8.13 14.76
N PRO A 58 20.16 9.42 14.50
CA PRO A 58 20.82 10.08 13.38
C PRO A 58 22.34 9.94 13.50
N ILE A 59 23.03 9.69 12.38
CA ILE A 59 24.47 9.45 12.36
C ILE A 59 25.29 10.58 13.02
N TYR A 60 24.83 11.82 12.95
CA TYR A 60 25.50 12.95 13.57
C TYR A 60 25.47 12.90 15.10
N GLU A 61 24.54 12.17 15.73
CA GLU A 61 24.51 12.01 17.19
C GLU A 61 25.68 11.13 17.71
N LEU A 62 26.32 10.37 16.83
CA LEU A 62 27.51 9.58 17.15
C LEU A 62 28.80 10.43 17.19
N ILE A 63 28.74 11.70 16.81
CA ILE A 63 29.89 12.62 16.80
C ILE A 63 30.03 13.25 18.18
N ALA A 64 31.13 12.96 18.86
CA ALA A 64 31.39 13.47 20.22
C ALA A 64 31.61 14.99 20.25
N ASP A 65 32.30 15.57 19.25
CA ASP A 65 32.56 17.02 19.15
C ASP A 65 31.26 17.77 18.78
N ALA A 66 30.79 18.63 19.67
CA ALA A 66 29.53 19.35 19.51
C ALA A 66 29.51 20.29 18.27
N THR A 67 30.66 20.90 17.94
CA THR A 67 30.78 21.80 16.78
C THR A 67 30.70 21.01 15.47
N LYS A 68 31.43 19.90 15.36
CA LYS A 68 31.36 19.00 14.20
C LYS A 68 30.00 18.36 14.08
N ARG A 69 29.39 17.94 15.19
CA ARG A 69 28.02 17.40 15.21
C ARG A 69 27.04 18.37 14.57
N LYS A 70 27.07 19.64 14.99
CA LYS A 70 26.21 20.67 14.43
C LYS A 70 26.47 20.88 12.93
N GLN A 71 27.72 20.97 12.51
CA GLN A 71 28.08 21.14 11.10
C GLN A 71 27.56 19.99 10.22
N VAL A 72 27.72 18.75 10.69
CA VAL A 72 27.22 17.55 9.96
C VAL A 72 25.70 17.54 9.93
N LYS A 73 25.03 17.85 11.04
CA LYS A 73 23.58 17.98 11.09
C LYS A 73 23.07 19.01 10.07
N ASP A 74 23.60 20.23 10.12
CA ASP A 74 23.22 21.33 9.24
C ASP A 74 23.46 20.97 7.74
N ALA A 75 24.57 20.26 7.45
CA ALA A 75 24.87 19.78 6.10
C ALA A 75 23.87 18.71 5.62
N ILE A 76 23.48 17.76 6.46
CA ILE A 76 22.49 16.74 6.17
C ILE A 76 21.12 17.37 5.96
N GLU A 77 20.68 18.27 6.84
CA GLU A 77 19.41 18.97 6.73
C GLU A 77 19.33 19.80 5.44
N LYS A 78 20.42 20.50 5.09
CA LYS A 78 20.55 21.24 3.83
C LYS A 78 20.50 20.31 2.62
N TYR A 79 21.19 19.15 2.67
CA TYR A 79 21.17 18.17 1.61
C TYR A 79 19.73 17.61 1.39
N ILE A 80 19.07 17.20 2.48
CA ILE A 80 17.69 16.68 2.42
C ILE A 80 16.74 17.75 1.85
N SER A 81 16.85 18.99 2.30
CA SER A 81 16.00 20.10 1.81
C SER A 81 16.25 20.41 0.33
N ASN A 82 17.51 20.39 -0.11
CA ASN A 82 17.89 20.64 -1.52
C ASN A 82 17.45 19.50 -2.44
N GLN A 83 17.45 18.25 -1.96
CA GLN A 83 16.97 17.11 -2.72
C GLN A 83 15.43 17.02 -2.77
N LYS A 84 14.74 17.97 -2.11
CA LYS A 84 13.28 17.88 -1.93
C LYS A 84 12.83 16.51 -1.38
N LEU A 85 13.70 15.86 -0.64
CA LEU A 85 13.39 14.66 0.14
C LEU A 85 12.54 15.05 1.37
N SER A 86 11.50 15.86 1.17
CA SER A 86 10.38 15.84 2.10
C SER A 86 9.91 14.38 2.14
N SER A 87 9.64 13.86 3.31
CA SER A 87 9.07 12.52 3.47
C SER A 87 7.90 12.37 2.50
N VAL A 88 8.15 11.72 1.36
CA VAL A 88 7.11 11.47 0.36
C VAL A 88 6.25 10.39 0.97
N SER A 89 5.30 10.81 1.79
CA SER A 89 4.35 9.88 2.38
C SER A 89 3.39 9.44 1.28
N THR A 90 3.72 8.32 0.66
CA THR A 90 2.83 7.61 -0.23
C THR A 90 2.07 6.53 0.54
N THR A 91 1.02 6.03 -0.05
CA THR A 91 0.27 4.87 0.39
C THR A 91 -0.05 4.01 -0.83
N PRO A 92 -0.03 2.67 -0.71
CA PRO A 92 -0.42 1.83 -1.82
C PRO A 92 -1.91 1.99 -2.13
N LEU A 93 -2.26 2.04 -3.40
CA LEU A 93 -3.62 1.83 -3.88
C LEU A 93 -3.84 0.32 -3.99
N LEU A 94 -4.66 -0.23 -3.13
CA LEU A 94 -4.92 -1.66 -3.00
C LEU A 94 -6.13 -2.06 -3.84
N GLN A 95 -6.09 -3.27 -4.38
CA GLN A 95 -7.15 -3.88 -5.16
C GLN A 95 -7.57 -5.21 -4.56
N ALA A 96 -8.89 -5.48 -4.57
CA ALA A 96 -9.45 -6.76 -4.21
C ALA A 96 -10.65 -7.10 -5.11
N TRP A 97 -10.89 -8.40 -5.29
CA TRP A 97 -11.97 -8.97 -6.09
C TRP A 97 -13.04 -9.62 -5.21
N ASN A 98 -14.30 -9.27 -5.37
CA ASN A 98 -15.40 -9.81 -4.59
C ASN A 98 -16.17 -10.97 -5.27
N GLY A 99 -15.61 -11.50 -6.37
CA GLY A 99 -16.25 -12.52 -7.20
C GLY A 99 -17.06 -11.93 -8.37
N LYS A 100 -17.33 -10.61 -8.35
CA LYS A 100 -18.12 -9.90 -9.36
C LYS A 100 -17.47 -8.60 -9.83
N ASN A 101 -16.94 -7.82 -8.90
CA ASN A 101 -16.37 -6.50 -9.16
C ASN A 101 -15.06 -6.30 -8.37
N HIS A 102 -14.16 -5.46 -8.91
CA HIS A 102 -13.02 -4.97 -8.18
C HIS A 102 -13.43 -3.89 -7.17
N THR A 103 -12.69 -3.81 -6.09
CA THR A 103 -12.81 -2.76 -5.08
C THR A 103 -11.44 -2.18 -4.76
N TYR A 104 -11.41 -0.91 -4.39
CA TYR A 104 -10.18 -0.13 -4.22
C TYR A 104 -10.17 0.56 -2.87
N ASP A 105 -9.02 0.55 -2.21
CA ASP A 105 -8.77 1.27 -0.97
C ASP A 105 -7.27 1.52 -0.76
N THR A 106 -6.94 2.39 0.18
CA THR A 106 -5.57 2.59 0.68
C THR A 106 -5.36 1.95 2.05
N SER A 107 -6.42 1.41 2.65
CA SER A 107 -6.41 0.71 3.92
C SER A 107 -6.51 -0.80 3.70
N TYR A 108 -5.48 -1.52 4.13
CA TYR A 108 -5.50 -2.99 4.07
C TYR A 108 -6.65 -3.58 4.91
N LEU A 109 -6.96 -2.98 6.06
CA LEU A 109 -8.07 -3.43 6.91
C LEU A 109 -9.41 -3.31 6.20
N ASP A 110 -9.65 -2.21 5.48
CA ASP A 110 -10.91 -1.99 4.77
C ASP A 110 -11.08 -2.96 3.59
N ILE A 111 -9.97 -3.32 2.94
CA ILE A 111 -9.97 -4.31 1.86
C ILE A 111 -10.03 -5.76 2.36
N ALA A 112 -9.27 -6.10 3.41
CA ALA A 112 -9.11 -7.47 3.88
C ALA A 112 -10.24 -7.94 4.82
N VAL A 113 -10.86 -7.03 5.58
CA VAL A 113 -11.89 -7.37 6.57
C VAL A 113 -13.23 -7.75 5.95
N HIS A 114 -13.50 -7.38 4.71
CA HIS A 114 -14.71 -7.80 4.04
C HIS A 114 -14.58 -9.24 3.55
N SER A 115 -15.19 -10.16 4.26
CA SER A 115 -15.09 -11.63 4.19
C SER A 115 -15.32 -12.28 2.82
N ASN A 116 -15.77 -11.52 1.81
CA ASN A 116 -16.07 -12.02 0.47
C ASN A 116 -15.13 -11.46 -0.60
N ARG A 117 -14.00 -10.86 -0.22
CA ARG A 117 -13.06 -10.25 -1.17
C ARG A 117 -11.72 -10.98 -1.17
N LYS A 118 -11.24 -11.30 -2.35
CA LYS A 118 -9.88 -11.81 -2.56
C LYS A 118 -8.97 -10.62 -2.78
N TYR A 119 -8.03 -10.39 -1.87
CA TYR A 119 -6.97 -9.39 -2.06
C TYR A 119 -6.09 -9.77 -3.26
N GLU A 120 -5.85 -8.83 -4.17
CA GLU A 120 -5.10 -9.05 -5.40
C GLU A 120 -3.76 -8.32 -5.43
N GLY A 121 -3.53 -7.41 -4.48
CA GLY A 121 -2.28 -6.69 -4.36
C GLY A 121 -2.44 -5.17 -4.41
N ALA A 122 -1.29 -4.49 -4.43
CA ALA A 122 -1.20 -3.06 -4.68
C ALA A 122 -1.03 -2.81 -6.18
N VAL A 123 -1.72 -1.81 -6.72
CA VAL A 123 -1.66 -1.40 -8.12
C VAL A 123 -0.52 -0.39 -8.35
N CYS A 124 -0.44 0.60 -7.48
CA CYS A 124 0.53 1.69 -7.52
C CYS A 124 0.59 2.37 -6.15
N SER A 125 1.43 3.40 -6.02
CA SER A 125 1.47 4.28 -4.85
C SER A 125 0.89 5.66 -5.16
N ILE A 126 0.13 6.24 -4.23
CA ILE A 126 -0.44 7.58 -4.31
C ILE A 126 -0.02 8.43 -3.11
N TYR A 127 -0.01 9.74 -3.22
CA TYR A 127 0.37 10.61 -2.11
C TYR A 127 -0.75 10.69 -1.06
N LYS A 128 -0.37 10.65 0.22
CA LYS A 128 -1.32 10.83 1.35
C LYS A 128 -1.74 12.29 1.53
N GLN A 129 -0.93 13.22 1.07
CA GLN A 129 -1.15 14.66 1.21
C GLN A 129 -0.96 15.35 -0.12
N GLN A 130 -1.71 16.43 -0.34
CA GLN A 130 -1.61 17.24 -1.54
C GLN A 130 -0.19 17.76 -1.74
N ARG A 131 0.31 17.66 -2.96
CA ARG A 131 1.58 18.18 -3.44
C ARG A 131 1.36 19.22 -4.53
N THR A 132 2.40 19.98 -4.86
CA THR A 132 2.37 20.88 -6.01
C THR A 132 2.02 20.09 -7.28
N HIS A 133 1.04 20.56 -8.03
CA HIS A 133 0.52 19.93 -9.24
C HIS A 133 -0.18 18.57 -9.05
N THR A 134 -0.55 18.20 -7.83
CA THR A 134 -1.40 17.03 -7.61
C THR A 134 -2.85 17.43 -7.37
N VAL A 135 -3.75 16.53 -7.74
CA VAL A 135 -5.19 16.63 -7.51
C VAL A 135 -5.68 15.42 -6.70
N PRO A 136 -6.82 15.51 -6.03
CA PRO A 136 -7.40 14.36 -5.35
C PRO A 136 -7.74 13.23 -6.33
N LEU A 137 -7.52 11.98 -5.90
CA LEU A 137 -8.06 10.79 -6.53
C LEU A 137 -9.28 10.32 -5.73
N TYR A 138 -10.42 10.31 -6.37
CA TYR A 138 -11.69 9.95 -5.77
C TYR A 138 -12.10 8.52 -6.12
N LEU A 139 -12.75 7.87 -5.17
CA LEU A 139 -13.45 6.61 -5.35
C LEU A 139 -14.95 6.90 -5.41
N TYR A 140 -15.58 6.52 -6.51
CA TYR A 140 -17.02 6.59 -6.71
C TYR A 140 -17.63 5.20 -6.74
N SER A 141 -18.90 5.11 -6.33
CA SER A 141 -19.72 3.90 -6.48
C SER A 141 -21.08 4.24 -7.05
N ASN A 142 -21.65 3.31 -7.79
CA ASN A 142 -23.04 3.35 -8.22
C ASN A 142 -23.89 2.24 -7.55
N GLY A 143 -23.40 1.66 -6.45
CA GLY A 143 -24.02 0.55 -5.73
C GLY A 143 -23.77 -0.83 -6.37
N GLN A 144 -23.27 -0.88 -7.60
CA GLN A 144 -22.92 -2.13 -8.28
C GLN A 144 -21.39 -2.26 -8.48
N LYS A 145 -20.74 -1.19 -8.91
CA LYS A 145 -19.31 -1.15 -9.23
C LYS A 145 -18.67 0.14 -8.75
N GLN A 146 -17.37 0.11 -8.55
CA GLN A 146 -16.56 1.26 -8.16
C GLN A 146 -15.78 1.82 -9.35
N ARG A 147 -15.51 3.13 -9.34
CA ARG A 147 -14.70 3.80 -10.34
C ARG A 147 -13.79 4.85 -9.71
N LEU A 148 -12.54 4.89 -10.15
CA LEU A 148 -11.57 5.94 -9.79
C LEU A 148 -11.72 7.12 -10.74
N SER A 149 -11.64 8.35 -10.21
CA SER A 149 -11.64 9.56 -11.04
C SER A 149 -10.89 10.69 -10.35
N VAL A 150 -10.24 11.54 -11.12
CA VAL A 150 -9.69 12.82 -10.68
C VAL A 150 -10.66 13.98 -10.88
N GLU A 151 -11.75 13.74 -11.62
CA GLU A 151 -12.81 14.70 -11.88
C GLU A 151 -14.10 14.23 -11.19
N PRO A 152 -14.98 15.16 -10.77
CA PRO A 152 -16.31 14.79 -10.26
C PRO A 152 -17.10 14.00 -11.30
N LEU A 153 -17.60 12.82 -10.92
CA LEU A 153 -18.54 12.08 -11.74
C LEU A 153 -19.97 12.61 -11.52
N GLN A 154 -20.76 12.59 -12.60
CA GLN A 154 -22.11 13.15 -12.58
C GLN A 154 -23.04 12.29 -11.72
N ALA A 155 -23.69 12.93 -10.75
CA ALA A 155 -24.63 12.27 -9.84
C ALA A 155 -25.89 11.75 -10.57
N ASP A 156 -26.31 12.39 -11.67
CA ASP A 156 -27.42 11.94 -12.50
C ASP A 156 -27.15 10.63 -13.24
N ALA A 157 -25.86 10.25 -13.41
CA ALA A 157 -25.44 8.93 -13.86
C ALA A 157 -25.38 7.88 -12.75
N GLY A 158 -25.91 8.19 -11.55
CA GLY A 158 -25.99 7.28 -10.41
C GLY A 158 -24.67 7.12 -9.62
N TRP A 159 -23.62 7.88 -9.94
CA TRP A 159 -22.35 7.84 -9.22
C TRP A 159 -22.42 8.67 -7.94
N GLN A 160 -21.99 8.07 -6.84
CA GLN A 160 -21.83 8.72 -5.54
C GLN A 160 -20.38 8.66 -5.10
N LEU A 161 -19.89 9.77 -4.57
CA LEU A 161 -18.54 9.82 -3.99
C LEU A 161 -18.52 8.98 -2.70
N GLU A 162 -17.68 7.95 -2.67
CA GLU A 162 -17.45 7.15 -1.45
C GLU A 162 -16.36 7.77 -0.57
N LYS A 163 -15.21 8.09 -1.17
CA LYS A 163 -14.09 8.70 -0.43
C LYS A 163 -13.06 9.35 -1.36
N GLU A 164 -12.23 10.20 -0.78
CA GLU A 164 -10.95 10.63 -1.33
C GLU A 164 -9.86 9.64 -0.88
N LEU A 165 -9.13 9.06 -1.83
CA LEU A 165 -8.10 8.05 -1.55
C LEU A 165 -6.73 8.67 -1.28
N GLY A 166 -6.42 9.80 -1.90
CA GLY A 166 -5.15 10.50 -1.84
C GLY A 166 -4.96 11.41 -3.04
N TYR A 167 -3.70 11.68 -3.41
CA TYR A 167 -3.38 12.68 -4.43
C TYR A 167 -2.49 12.09 -5.52
N VAL A 168 -2.73 12.51 -6.77
CA VAL A 168 -2.08 12.02 -7.98
C VAL A 168 -1.81 13.17 -8.94
N TYR A 169 -1.02 12.95 -9.99
CA TYR A 169 -0.82 13.93 -11.06
C TYR A 169 -1.82 13.72 -12.19
N THR A 170 -2.21 14.82 -12.87
CA THR A 170 -3.05 14.78 -14.07
C THR A 170 -2.25 14.73 -15.37
N SER A 171 -0.95 14.98 -15.29
CA SER A 171 -0.03 14.96 -16.43
C SER A 171 1.26 14.22 -16.06
N PRO A 172 2.03 13.75 -17.06
CA PRO A 172 3.30 13.07 -16.81
C PRO A 172 4.27 13.97 -16.04
N VAL A 173 4.89 13.43 -15.02
CA VAL A 173 6.01 14.04 -14.30
C VAL A 173 7.12 13.00 -14.14
N ASP A 174 8.35 13.47 -13.94
CA ASP A 174 9.48 12.56 -13.75
C ASP A 174 9.29 11.62 -12.57
N GLY A 175 9.50 10.33 -12.79
CA GLY A 175 9.29 9.26 -11.82
C GLY A 175 7.84 8.81 -11.62
N ALA A 176 6.84 9.47 -12.24
CA ALA A 176 5.47 9.00 -12.19
C ALA A 176 5.15 8.06 -13.37
N ILE A 177 4.24 7.13 -13.13
CA ILE A 177 3.77 6.14 -14.09
C ILE A 177 2.28 6.31 -14.34
N PRO A 178 1.78 6.08 -15.58
CA PRO A 178 0.36 6.18 -15.87
C PRO A 178 -0.44 5.07 -15.17
N LEU A 179 -1.62 5.42 -14.69
CA LEU A 179 -2.64 4.50 -14.22
C LEU A 179 -3.71 4.38 -15.30
N TYR A 180 -3.77 3.22 -15.95
CA TYR A 180 -4.74 2.92 -16.99
C TYR A 180 -6.02 2.38 -16.40
N GLU A 181 -7.16 2.82 -16.95
CA GLU A 181 -8.47 2.21 -16.73
C GLU A 181 -8.76 1.23 -17.85
N ALA A 182 -9.20 0.05 -17.48
CA ALA A 182 -9.84 -0.91 -18.36
C ALA A 182 -11.25 -1.20 -17.84
N ALA A 183 -12.20 -1.35 -18.75
CA ALA A 183 -13.59 -1.57 -18.41
C ALA A 183 -14.17 -2.76 -19.17
N ASN A 184 -15.15 -3.41 -18.55
CA ASN A 184 -16.12 -4.27 -19.20
C ASN A 184 -17.54 -3.78 -18.83
N GLU A 185 -18.57 -4.51 -19.25
CA GLU A 185 -19.97 -4.11 -18.98
C GLU A 185 -20.27 -3.97 -17.48
N ASN A 186 -19.60 -4.74 -16.63
CA ASN A 186 -19.95 -4.89 -15.22
C ASN A 186 -18.98 -4.22 -14.26
N ASP A 187 -17.76 -3.82 -14.69
CA ASP A 187 -16.73 -3.42 -13.75
C ASP A 187 -15.63 -2.55 -14.38
N TYR A 188 -14.78 -1.95 -13.54
CA TYR A 188 -13.57 -1.23 -13.88
C TYR A 188 -12.35 -1.87 -13.22
N CYS A 189 -11.28 -2.05 -14.00
CA CYS A 189 -9.99 -2.56 -13.53
C CYS A 189 -8.91 -1.51 -13.79
N TYR A 190 -7.94 -1.38 -12.87
CA TYR A 190 -6.85 -0.42 -12.99
C TYR A 190 -5.50 -1.12 -12.98
N THR A 191 -4.58 -0.63 -13.82
CA THR A 191 -3.26 -1.22 -13.99
C THR A 191 -2.25 -0.15 -14.42
N THR A 192 -0.98 -0.40 -14.16
CA THR A 192 0.13 0.41 -14.67
C THR A 192 0.73 -0.16 -15.97
N GLU A 193 0.22 -1.29 -16.45
CA GLU A 193 0.65 -1.91 -17.70
C GLU A 193 -0.10 -1.30 -18.89
N ASP A 194 0.64 -0.92 -19.95
CA ASP A 194 0.04 -0.42 -21.18
C ASP A 194 -0.31 -1.55 -22.15
N LYS A 195 -1.52 -2.06 -22.02
CA LYS A 195 -2.10 -3.05 -22.94
C LYS A 195 -3.43 -2.53 -23.48
N GLN A 196 -3.84 -2.97 -24.64
CA GLN A 196 -5.16 -2.61 -25.20
C GLN A 196 -6.29 -3.44 -24.59
N GLU A 197 -5.99 -4.66 -24.22
CA GLU A 197 -6.93 -5.61 -23.66
C GLU A 197 -6.29 -6.33 -22.47
N TYR A 198 -7.10 -6.63 -21.46
CA TYR A 198 -6.69 -7.27 -20.23
C TYR A 198 -7.61 -8.45 -19.91
N GLY A 199 -7.16 -9.32 -19.03
CA GLY A 199 -7.91 -10.49 -18.61
C GLY A 199 -7.95 -11.62 -19.62
N ILE A 200 -8.78 -12.63 -19.34
CA ILE A 200 -8.91 -13.81 -20.18
C ILE A 200 -9.65 -13.42 -21.48
N ALA A 201 -9.04 -13.75 -22.63
CA ALA A 201 -9.59 -13.46 -23.96
C ALA A 201 -9.97 -11.98 -24.19
N GLY A 202 -9.19 -11.04 -23.58
CA GLY A 202 -9.45 -9.61 -23.77
C GLY A 202 -10.79 -9.15 -23.17
N SER A 203 -11.22 -9.75 -22.06
CA SER A 203 -12.51 -9.44 -21.42
C SER A 203 -12.62 -8.00 -20.93
N TRP A 204 -11.50 -7.29 -20.83
CA TRP A 204 -11.39 -5.89 -20.41
C TRP A 204 -10.74 -5.06 -21.51
N LYS A 205 -11.33 -3.93 -21.84
CA LYS A 205 -10.80 -3.01 -22.85
C LYS A 205 -10.29 -1.74 -22.18
N LYS A 206 -9.11 -1.30 -22.58
CA LYS A 206 -8.53 -0.04 -22.14
C LYS A 206 -9.43 1.13 -22.53
N THR A 207 -9.79 1.97 -21.57
CA THR A 207 -10.60 3.16 -21.78
C THR A 207 -9.77 4.44 -21.81
N GLY A 208 -8.63 4.44 -21.09
CA GLY A 208 -7.72 5.59 -21.07
C GLY A 208 -6.76 5.59 -19.90
N ILE A 209 -6.09 6.72 -19.72
CA ILE A 209 -5.28 7.04 -18.54
C ILE A 209 -6.15 7.86 -17.59
N VAL A 210 -6.27 7.42 -16.34
CA VAL A 210 -7.00 8.15 -15.28
C VAL A 210 -6.13 9.26 -14.71
N CYS A 211 -4.88 8.94 -14.42
CA CYS A 211 -3.93 9.82 -13.76
C CYS A 211 -2.50 9.27 -13.86
N TYR A 212 -1.55 9.97 -13.25
CA TYR A 212 -0.17 9.51 -13.09
C TYR A 212 0.13 9.35 -11.61
N THR A 213 0.69 8.20 -11.25
CA THR A 213 0.92 7.73 -9.88
C THR A 213 2.40 7.42 -9.67
N MET A 214 2.79 7.11 -8.45
CA MET A 214 4.15 6.66 -8.16
C MET A 214 4.22 5.13 -8.29
N PRO A 215 5.36 4.56 -8.71
CA PRO A 215 5.57 3.11 -8.65
C PRO A 215 5.48 2.61 -7.20
N LEU A 216 5.32 1.29 -7.02
CA LEU A 216 5.30 0.62 -5.72
C LEU A 216 6.68 0.62 -5.06
#